data_1f375b8230b9504cd2885a154e0eac49
#
_entry.id   1f375b8230b9504cd2885a154e0eac49
#
_cell.length_a   1.000
_cell.length_b   1.000
_cell.length_c   1.000
_cell.angle_alpha   90.00
_cell.angle_beta   90.00
_cell.angle_gamma   90.00
#
_symmetry.space_group_name_H-M   'P 1'
#
loop_
_entity.id
_entity.type
_entity.pdbx_description
1 polymer ?
#
loop_
_entity_poly.entity_id
_entity_poly.type
_entity_poly.pdbx_seq_one_letter_code
_entity_poly.pdbx_strand_id
1 'polypeptide(L)'
;FVSHKISSPGGNLFPPTKSDQNAIPEDFKYTGPKPDIYYIILDGYLRDDVMNKYWKFDNSEFIQSLTKRGFYVAPKSRSNYTTTGFSLSSSLNMKYIPVDLEVDTSEHLNNTPMIEAVGENRVVNFLKSIGYLYVHLSDDAADSKKGNHVDISITNRKYSSLFSQYLLNKTILKNLKLNSLDVIQTKRNNILYGFKKLEEIPKIDEPTFTFAHFLMPHVPQAFDKNGDIPVEGKSDVEKYFDEVLYANKRITLLVNHILEKSETPPIILVQGDHGYLAEQSTLLNEE
;
A
#
# COMPACT_ATOMS: atom_id res chain seq x y z
N PHE A 1 13.28 6.57 27.82
CA PHE A 1 13.10 7.06 26.44
C PHE A 1 14.46 7.59 25.95
N VAL A 2 15.09 6.90 25.03
CA VAL A 2 16.34 7.35 24.40
C VAL A 2 15.93 7.90 23.04
N SER A 3 16.08 9.20 22.83
CA SER A 3 15.85 9.84 21.54
C SER A 3 17.05 9.59 20.65
N HIS A 4 16.81 9.12 19.46
CA HIS A 4 17.85 8.79 18.53
C HIS A 4 17.70 9.65 17.26
N LYS A 5 18.77 10.28 16.81
CA LYS A 5 18.79 11.19 15.65
C LYS A 5 19.28 10.48 14.39
N ILE A 6 18.55 10.60 13.28
CA ILE A 6 19.14 10.32 11.98
C ILE A 6 20.16 11.43 11.69
N SER A 7 21.42 11.09 11.68
CA SER A 7 22.52 12.07 11.60
C SER A 7 22.85 12.52 10.18
N SER A 8 21.99 12.26 9.17
CA SER A 8 22.25 12.76 7.82
C SER A 8 20.94 12.90 7.03
N PRO A 9 20.65 14.04 6.41
CA PRO A 9 19.66 14.13 5.36
C PRO A 9 20.16 13.30 4.15
N GLY A 10 19.54 12.16 3.87
CA GLY A 10 19.89 11.26 2.77
C GLY A 10 20.59 9.96 3.17
N GLY A 11 20.50 9.51 4.43
CA GLY A 11 21.01 8.21 4.85
C GLY A 11 20.24 7.05 4.23
N ASN A 12 20.93 6.12 3.58
CA ASN A 12 20.34 4.89 3.04
C ASN A 12 19.77 4.03 4.17
N LEU A 13 18.45 3.82 4.21
CA LEU A 13 17.78 2.98 5.21
C LEU A 13 18.23 1.53 5.17
N PHE A 14 18.77 1.08 4.05
CA PHE A 14 19.24 -0.29 3.84
C PHE A 14 20.70 -0.29 3.38
N PRO A 15 21.66 0.10 4.25
CA PRO A 15 23.07 0.07 3.89
C PRO A 15 23.46 -1.36 3.47
N PRO A 16 24.36 -1.51 2.48
CA PRO A 16 24.82 -2.82 2.04
C PRO A 16 25.45 -3.59 3.20
N THR A 17 25.03 -4.83 3.38
CA THR A 17 25.59 -5.73 4.40
C THR A 17 26.38 -6.85 3.75
N LYS A 18 27.16 -7.60 4.54
CA LYS A 18 27.86 -8.80 4.03
C LYS A 18 26.92 -9.86 3.42
N SER A 19 25.66 -9.90 3.86
CA SER A 19 24.64 -10.78 3.25
C SER A 19 24.18 -10.29 1.87
N ASP A 20 24.37 -9.02 1.56
CA ASP A 20 24.09 -8.48 0.22
C ASP A 20 25.18 -8.88 -0.79
N GLN A 21 26.30 -9.44 -0.34
CA GLN A 21 27.33 -10.07 -1.18
C GLN A 21 26.84 -11.39 -1.82
N ASN A 22 25.73 -11.95 -1.35
CA ASN A 22 24.95 -12.96 -2.07
C ASN A 22 23.93 -12.31 -3.01
N ALA A 23 24.19 -11.09 -3.43
CA ALA A 23 23.43 -10.43 -4.48
C ALA A 23 23.40 -11.35 -5.70
N ILE A 24 22.29 -11.29 -6.42
CA ILE A 24 22.10 -12.00 -7.67
C ILE A 24 23.36 -11.79 -8.52
N PRO A 25 24.00 -12.86 -9.00
CA PRO A 25 25.20 -12.71 -9.82
C PRO A 25 24.95 -11.75 -10.99
N GLU A 26 25.93 -10.92 -11.35
CA GLU A 26 25.79 -9.93 -12.45
C GLU A 26 25.45 -10.61 -13.79
N ASP A 27 25.81 -11.89 -13.95
CA ASP A 27 25.54 -12.72 -15.12
C ASP A 27 24.23 -13.54 -14.99
N PHE A 28 23.46 -13.35 -13.92
CA PHE A 28 22.21 -14.08 -13.72
C PHE A 28 21.21 -13.81 -14.85
N LYS A 29 20.85 -14.86 -15.58
CA LYS A 29 19.84 -14.82 -16.64
C LYS A 29 18.66 -15.69 -16.24
N TYR A 30 17.52 -15.04 -16.06
CA TYR A 30 16.27 -15.76 -15.86
C TYR A 30 15.71 -16.19 -17.22
N THR A 31 15.52 -17.51 -17.40
CA THR A 31 15.01 -18.10 -18.65
C THR A 31 13.62 -18.73 -18.49
N GLY A 32 13.04 -18.64 -17.29
CA GLY A 32 11.71 -19.17 -17.00
C GLY A 32 10.57 -18.29 -17.54
N PRO A 33 9.32 -18.73 -17.37
CA PRO A 33 8.15 -17.93 -17.72
C PRO A 33 8.09 -16.65 -16.86
N LYS A 34 7.64 -15.56 -17.47
CA LYS A 34 7.51 -14.25 -16.83
C LYS A 34 6.04 -13.84 -16.75
N PRO A 35 5.25 -14.45 -15.86
CA PRO A 35 3.86 -13.99 -15.65
C PRO A 35 3.83 -12.59 -15.09
N ASP A 36 2.76 -11.84 -15.35
CA ASP A 36 2.51 -10.58 -14.66
C ASP A 36 2.47 -10.78 -13.15
N ILE A 37 3.01 -9.81 -12.43
CA ILE A 37 3.04 -9.80 -10.97
C ILE A 37 2.27 -8.58 -10.47
N TYR A 38 1.22 -8.81 -9.71
CA TYR A 38 0.43 -7.77 -9.06
C TYR A 38 0.69 -7.81 -7.55
N TYR A 39 1.21 -6.73 -7.00
CA TYR A 39 1.37 -6.54 -5.57
C TYR A 39 0.45 -5.41 -5.11
N ILE A 40 -0.70 -5.80 -4.56
CA ILE A 40 -1.81 -4.92 -4.22
C ILE A 40 -1.84 -4.75 -2.70
N ILE A 41 -1.69 -3.53 -2.26
CA ILE A 41 -1.69 -3.14 -0.85
C ILE A 41 -2.98 -2.40 -0.52
N LEU A 42 -3.62 -2.84 0.56
CA LEU A 42 -4.76 -2.18 1.18
C LEU A 42 -4.32 -1.56 2.51
N ASP A 43 -4.25 -0.23 2.55
CA ASP A 43 -3.72 0.51 3.71
C ASP A 43 -4.59 0.32 4.95
N GLY A 44 -3.97 -0.20 6.01
CA GLY A 44 -4.65 -0.44 7.29
C GLY A 44 -5.63 -1.62 7.29
N TYR A 45 -5.51 -2.57 6.36
CA TYR A 45 -6.41 -3.73 6.29
C TYR A 45 -6.03 -4.80 7.31
N LEU A 46 -6.91 -5.03 8.27
CA LEU A 46 -6.72 -5.99 9.36
C LEU A 46 -6.80 -7.45 8.89
N ARG A 47 -6.12 -8.32 9.63
CA ARG A 47 -6.26 -9.77 9.49
C ARG A 47 -7.62 -10.25 10.03
N ASP A 48 -8.19 -11.25 9.38
CA ASP A 48 -9.54 -11.77 9.65
C ASP A 48 -9.77 -12.17 11.14
N ASP A 49 -8.84 -12.92 11.74
CA ASP A 49 -8.95 -13.34 13.13
C ASP A 49 -8.94 -12.16 14.13
N VAL A 50 -8.24 -11.07 13.79
CA VAL A 50 -8.22 -9.83 14.56
C VAL A 50 -9.57 -9.12 14.45
N MET A 51 -10.11 -8.98 13.23
CA MET A 51 -11.44 -8.41 13.01
C MET A 51 -12.51 -9.18 13.78
N ASN A 52 -12.46 -10.51 13.74
CA ASN A 52 -13.42 -11.34 14.44
C ASN A 52 -13.24 -11.26 15.96
N LYS A 53 -12.01 -11.35 16.47
CA LYS A 53 -11.73 -11.35 17.91
C LYS A 53 -12.24 -10.08 18.60
N TYR A 54 -11.91 -8.92 18.05
CA TYR A 54 -12.13 -7.63 18.71
C TYR A 54 -13.45 -6.97 18.34
N TRP A 55 -13.94 -7.15 17.12
CA TRP A 55 -15.16 -6.47 16.64
C TRP A 55 -16.26 -7.41 16.19
N LYS A 56 -16.07 -8.74 16.31
CA LYS A 56 -17.03 -9.75 15.85
C LYS A 56 -17.40 -9.60 14.37
N PHE A 57 -16.50 -9.00 13.57
CA PHE A 57 -16.69 -8.86 12.15
C PHE A 57 -16.33 -10.16 11.45
N ASP A 58 -17.24 -10.67 10.64
CA ASP A 58 -17.06 -11.89 9.84
C ASP A 58 -16.61 -11.55 8.43
N ASN A 59 -15.36 -11.88 8.11
CA ASN A 59 -14.76 -11.68 6.78
C ASN A 59 -14.68 -12.99 5.96
N SER A 60 -15.33 -14.04 6.44
CA SER A 60 -15.21 -15.40 5.87
C SER A 60 -15.65 -15.50 4.41
N GLU A 61 -16.65 -14.73 3.99
CA GLU A 61 -17.12 -14.69 2.60
C GLU A 61 -15.98 -14.24 1.65
N PHE A 62 -15.27 -13.17 1.99
CA PHE A 62 -14.14 -12.70 1.19
C PHE A 62 -13.00 -13.71 1.17
N ILE A 63 -12.61 -14.26 2.33
CA ILE A 63 -11.57 -15.27 2.44
C ILE A 63 -11.91 -16.50 1.60
N GLN A 64 -13.13 -17.02 1.70
CA GLN A 64 -13.60 -18.15 0.88
C GLN A 64 -13.61 -17.81 -0.61
N SER A 65 -13.98 -16.58 -0.96
CA SER A 65 -13.99 -16.14 -2.36
C SER A 65 -12.60 -16.16 -2.97
N LEU A 66 -11.58 -15.73 -2.23
CA LEU A 66 -10.18 -15.79 -2.67
C LEU A 66 -9.68 -17.26 -2.74
N THR A 67 -9.96 -18.06 -1.72
CA THR A 67 -9.55 -19.47 -1.68
C THR A 67 -10.13 -20.27 -2.85
N LYS A 68 -11.40 -20.04 -3.22
CA LYS A 68 -12.04 -20.66 -4.40
C LYS A 68 -11.35 -20.29 -5.72
N ARG A 69 -10.60 -19.19 -5.75
CA ARG A 69 -9.81 -18.72 -6.90
C ARG A 69 -8.35 -19.21 -6.86
N GLY A 70 -8.02 -20.08 -5.90
CA GLY A 70 -6.68 -20.64 -5.77
C GLY A 70 -5.72 -19.81 -4.92
N PHE A 71 -6.19 -18.76 -4.24
CA PHE A 71 -5.33 -18.03 -3.33
C PHE A 71 -5.01 -18.82 -2.07
N TYR A 72 -3.76 -18.77 -1.67
CA TYR A 72 -3.36 -19.13 -0.31
C TYR A 72 -3.59 -17.92 0.60
N VAL A 73 -4.44 -18.06 1.58
CA VAL A 73 -4.69 -17.01 2.58
C VAL A 73 -3.86 -17.31 3.82
N ALA A 74 -2.91 -16.44 4.16
CA ALA A 74 -2.01 -16.62 5.29
C ALA A 74 -2.71 -16.24 6.63
N PRO A 75 -3.12 -17.21 7.47
CA PRO A 75 -3.98 -16.94 8.62
C PRO A 75 -3.25 -16.30 9.81
N LYS A 76 -1.92 -16.26 9.76
CA LYS A 76 -1.05 -15.72 10.84
C LYS A 76 -0.07 -14.67 10.34
N SER A 77 -0.36 -14.05 9.18
CA SER A 77 0.49 -12.99 8.64
C SER A 77 0.58 -11.80 9.60
N ARG A 78 1.74 -11.14 9.62
CA ARG A 78 1.99 -9.93 10.41
C ARG A 78 2.76 -8.94 9.55
N SER A 79 2.46 -7.67 9.68
CA SER A 79 3.30 -6.62 9.13
C SER A 79 4.63 -6.55 9.88
N ASN A 80 5.69 -6.16 9.19
CA ASN A 80 7.00 -5.96 9.83
C ASN A 80 6.99 -4.75 10.78
N TYR A 81 6.18 -3.75 10.47
CA TYR A 81 6.06 -2.48 11.20
C TYR A 81 4.61 -2.02 11.24
N THR A 82 4.34 -1.06 12.12
CA THR A 82 2.98 -0.54 12.38
C THR A 82 2.62 0.66 11.50
N THR A 83 3.51 1.14 10.66
CA THR A 83 3.28 2.28 9.76
C THR A 83 3.63 1.93 8.33
N THR A 84 2.91 2.52 7.39
CA THR A 84 3.02 2.29 5.94
C THR A 84 4.46 2.40 5.44
N GLY A 85 5.14 3.52 5.71
CA GLY A 85 6.48 3.78 5.19
C GLY A 85 7.50 2.72 5.61
N PHE A 86 7.52 2.33 6.89
CA PHE A 86 8.42 1.29 7.40
C PHE A 86 8.04 -0.11 6.89
N SER A 87 6.74 -0.43 6.87
CA SER A 87 6.27 -1.75 6.42
C SER A 87 6.57 -1.99 4.96
N LEU A 88 6.22 -1.03 4.09
CA LEU A 88 6.41 -1.16 2.64
C LEU A 88 7.89 -1.11 2.25
N SER A 89 8.68 -0.18 2.81
CA SER A 89 10.12 -0.13 2.53
C SER A 89 10.83 -1.41 2.96
N SER A 90 10.49 -1.97 4.12
CA SER A 90 11.02 -3.26 4.58
C SER A 90 10.64 -4.42 3.63
N SER A 91 9.36 -4.50 3.26
CA SER A 91 8.84 -5.57 2.39
C SER A 91 9.46 -5.53 1.00
N LEU A 92 9.50 -4.35 0.36
CA LEU A 92 10.04 -4.17 -0.98
C LEU A 92 11.57 -4.30 -1.05
N ASN A 93 12.25 -4.08 0.07
CA ASN A 93 13.69 -4.32 0.17
C ASN A 93 14.03 -5.71 0.73
N MET A 94 13.01 -6.51 1.13
CA MET A 94 13.17 -7.85 1.70
C MET A 94 14.15 -7.87 2.90
N LYS A 95 14.07 -6.83 3.75
CA LYS A 95 15.03 -6.60 4.82
C LYS A 95 14.39 -5.78 5.93
N TYR A 96 14.69 -6.11 7.18
CA TYR A 96 14.32 -5.25 8.30
C TYR A 96 15.17 -4.00 8.30
N ILE A 97 14.56 -2.90 8.73
CA ILE A 97 15.26 -1.64 8.96
C ILE A 97 16.17 -1.85 10.19
N PRO A 98 17.47 -1.54 10.11
CA PRO A 98 18.39 -1.71 11.23
C PRO A 98 17.92 -0.96 12.48
N VAL A 99 18.05 -1.59 13.66
CA VAL A 99 17.55 -1.07 14.94
C VAL A 99 18.32 0.19 15.39
N ASP A 100 19.55 0.35 14.92
CA ASP A 100 20.43 1.49 15.16
C ASP A 100 20.18 2.68 14.21
N LEU A 101 19.31 2.52 13.23
CA LEU A 101 18.74 3.64 12.49
C LEU A 101 17.68 4.33 13.35
N GLU A 102 18.14 5.34 14.02
CA GLU A 102 17.42 6.21 14.92
C GLU A 102 16.41 7.06 14.14
N VAL A 103 15.18 6.58 14.11
CA VAL A 103 14.08 7.38 13.54
C VAL A 103 13.45 8.16 14.68
N ASP A 104 13.66 9.46 14.69
CA ASP A 104 12.92 10.35 15.59
C ASP A 104 11.45 10.36 15.17
N THR A 105 10.64 9.62 15.93
CA THR A 105 9.19 9.57 15.72
C THR A 105 8.46 10.79 16.29
N SER A 106 9.17 11.70 16.98
CA SER A 106 8.60 12.85 17.67
C SER A 106 8.50 14.11 16.82
N GLU A 107 9.36 14.26 15.81
CA GLU A 107 9.23 15.33 14.82
C GLU A 107 8.46 14.83 13.60
N HIS A 108 7.39 15.53 13.28
CA HIS A 108 6.55 15.27 12.13
C HIS A 108 7.34 15.04 10.84
N LEU A 109 7.85 13.79 10.73
CA LEU A 109 7.96 13.04 9.50
C LEU A 109 8.74 13.72 8.38
N ASN A 110 10.02 13.65 8.46
CA ASN A 110 10.78 13.55 7.24
C ASN A 110 10.66 12.08 6.73
N ASN A 111 9.52 11.72 6.14
CA ASN A 111 9.28 10.41 5.53
C ASN A 111 10.12 10.19 4.25
N THR A 112 10.93 11.17 3.86
CA THR A 112 11.73 11.12 2.64
C THR A 112 12.55 9.84 2.49
N PRO A 113 13.28 9.35 3.51
CA PRO A 113 14.05 8.11 3.36
C PRO A 113 13.18 6.87 3.11
N MET A 114 11.97 6.78 3.70
CA MET A 114 11.04 5.67 3.48
C MET A 114 10.43 5.73 2.08
N ILE A 115 10.02 6.92 1.65
CA ILE A 115 9.49 7.15 0.30
C ILE A 115 10.55 6.80 -0.75
N GLU A 116 11.79 7.20 -0.56
CA GLU A 116 12.90 6.84 -1.42
C GLU A 116 13.14 5.33 -1.44
N ALA A 117 13.11 4.67 -0.27
CA ALA A 117 13.28 3.22 -0.16
C ALA A 117 12.11 2.41 -0.74
N VAL A 118 10.92 2.98 -0.84
CA VAL A 118 9.79 2.39 -1.59
C VAL A 118 9.97 2.64 -3.09
N GLY A 119 10.43 3.82 -3.49
CA GLY A 119 10.66 4.18 -4.91
C GLY A 119 11.85 3.46 -5.55
N GLU A 120 12.94 3.28 -4.79
CA GLU A 120 14.16 2.59 -5.21
C GLU A 120 14.40 1.35 -4.34
N ASN A 121 13.81 0.24 -4.72
CA ASN A 121 13.80 -0.97 -3.90
C ASN A 121 14.39 -2.19 -4.62
N ARG A 122 14.81 -3.20 -3.83
CA ARG A 122 15.46 -4.40 -4.34
C ARG A 122 14.56 -5.24 -5.24
N VAL A 123 13.26 -5.32 -4.94
CA VAL A 123 12.31 -6.10 -5.73
C VAL A 123 12.18 -5.52 -7.14
N VAL A 124 12.00 -4.19 -7.25
CA VAL A 124 11.94 -3.51 -8.55
C VAL A 124 13.24 -3.67 -9.33
N ASN A 125 14.39 -3.42 -8.67
CA ASN A 125 15.70 -3.55 -9.32
C ASN A 125 15.92 -4.97 -9.87
N PHE A 126 15.57 -6.00 -9.09
CA PHE A 126 15.66 -7.38 -9.54
C PHE A 126 14.74 -7.68 -10.71
N LEU A 127 13.45 -7.37 -10.59
CA LEU A 127 12.46 -7.69 -11.62
C LEU A 127 12.78 -6.95 -12.93
N LYS A 128 13.21 -5.70 -12.85
CA LYS A 128 13.69 -4.97 -14.05
C LYS A 128 14.92 -5.60 -14.67
N SER A 129 15.87 -6.09 -13.87
CA SER A 129 17.08 -6.74 -14.40
C SER A 129 16.78 -8.01 -15.21
N ILE A 130 15.64 -8.64 -14.96
CA ILE A 130 15.16 -9.80 -15.71
C ILE A 130 14.07 -9.47 -16.73
N GLY A 131 13.82 -8.17 -17.00
CA GLY A 131 13.01 -7.68 -18.12
C GLY A 131 11.53 -7.45 -17.82
N TYR A 132 11.16 -7.18 -16.56
CA TYR A 132 9.82 -6.69 -16.23
C TYR A 132 9.72 -5.17 -16.40
N LEU A 133 8.57 -4.70 -16.86
CA LEU A 133 8.18 -3.30 -16.72
C LEU A 133 7.64 -3.04 -15.32
N TYR A 134 8.08 -1.95 -14.70
CA TYR A 134 7.57 -1.53 -13.39
C TYR A 134 6.39 -0.58 -13.55
N VAL A 135 5.22 -1.02 -13.10
CA VAL A 135 4.00 -0.22 -13.03
C VAL A 135 3.77 0.22 -11.59
N HIS A 136 3.72 1.51 -11.34
CA HIS A 136 3.51 2.07 -10.02
C HIS A 136 2.20 2.86 -9.97
N LEU A 137 1.27 2.39 -9.16
CA LEU A 137 0.05 3.11 -8.79
C LEU A 137 0.28 3.77 -7.44
N SER A 138 0.25 5.09 -7.43
CA SER A 138 0.36 5.91 -6.24
C SER A 138 -0.72 6.98 -6.21
N ASP A 139 -1.28 7.20 -5.03
CA ASP A 139 -2.20 8.32 -4.78
C ASP A 139 -1.48 9.66 -4.71
N ASP A 140 -0.14 9.66 -4.61
CA ASP A 140 0.66 10.88 -4.52
C ASP A 140 1.51 11.10 -5.79
N ALA A 141 1.25 12.24 -6.45
CA ALA A 141 2.07 12.68 -7.58
C ALA A 141 3.55 12.96 -7.18
N ALA A 142 3.84 13.12 -5.88
CA ALA A 142 5.19 13.28 -5.38
C ALA A 142 5.95 11.95 -5.36
N ASP A 143 5.29 10.82 -5.04
CA ASP A 143 5.90 9.49 -5.04
C ASP A 143 6.31 9.06 -6.46
N SER A 144 5.49 9.38 -7.47
CA SER A 144 5.74 8.99 -8.85
C SER A 144 6.95 9.69 -9.49
N LYS A 145 7.46 10.77 -8.87
CA LYS A 145 8.60 11.54 -9.40
C LYS A 145 9.96 11.14 -8.79
N LYS A 146 9.97 10.38 -7.72
CA LYS A 146 11.20 10.09 -6.95
C LYS A 146 11.86 8.75 -7.27
N GLY A 147 11.17 7.82 -7.95
CA GLY A 147 11.79 6.57 -8.37
C GLY A 147 12.26 6.65 -9.83
N ASN A 148 13.57 6.63 -10.07
CA ASN A 148 14.15 6.63 -11.42
C ASN A 148 13.82 5.38 -12.26
N HIS A 149 13.07 4.43 -11.68
CA HIS A 149 12.84 3.10 -12.27
C HIS A 149 11.41 2.83 -12.71
N VAL A 150 10.45 3.77 -12.49
CA VAL A 150 9.05 3.59 -12.89
C VAL A 150 8.90 3.72 -14.39
N ASP A 151 8.46 2.65 -15.05
CA ASP A 151 8.19 2.65 -16.49
C ASP A 151 6.79 3.19 -16.78
N ILE A 152 5.80 2.80 -15.97
CA ILE A 152 4.41 3.26 -16.10
C ILE A 152 3.92 3.79 -14.75
N SER A 153 3.67 5.10 -14.68
CA SER A 153 3.11 5.75 -13.50
C SER A 153 1.61 5.94 -13.65
N ILE A 154 0.85 5.38 -12.73
CA ILE A 154 -0.61 5.52 -12.65
C ILE A 154 -0.93 6.50 -11.52
N THR A 155 -1.18 7.75 -11.86
CA THR A 155 -1.52 8.82 -10.93
C THR A 155 -2.68 9.65 -11.50
N ASN A 156 -3.67 9.91 -10.70
CA ASN A 156 -4.80 10.75 -11.10
C ASN A 156 -4.42 12.23 -11.00
N ARG A 157 -3.87 12.77 -12.10
CA ARG A 157 -3.41 14.18 -12.16
C ARG A 157 -4.53 15.22 -12.07
N LYS A 158 -5.78 14.81 -12.18
CA LYS A 158 -6.94 15.72 -12.13
C LYS A 158 -7.21 16.24 -10.71
N TYR A 159 -6.81 15.48 -9.71
CA TYR A 159 -7.02 15.81 -8.31
C TYR A 159 -5.67 16.01 -7.63
N SER A 160 -5.56 17.06 -6.80
CA SER A 160 -4.35 17.30 -6.02
C SER A 160 -4.11 16.12 -5.07
N SER A 161 -2.84 15.77 -4.85
CA SER A 161 -2.50 14.69 -3.93
C SER A 161 -2.97 15.02 -2.51
N LEU A 162 -3.31 13.99 -1.73
CA LEU A 162 -3.64 14.15 -0.31
C LEU A 162 -2.48 14.81 0.45
N PHE A 163 -1.23 14.51 0.05
CA PHE A 163 -0.04 15.17 0.58
C PHE A 163 -0.01 16.68 0.30
N SER A 164 -0.35 17.10 -0.91
CA SER A 164 -0.44 18.54 -1.25
C SER A 164 -1.52 19.23 -0.41
N GLN A 165 -2.65 18.54 -0.17
CA GLN A 165 -3.71 19.04 0.71
C GLN A 165 -3.27 19.11 2.17
N TYR A 166 -2.52 18.10 2.64
CA TYR A 166 -1.93 18.11 3.98
C TYR A 166 -0.94 19.26 4.16
N LEU A 167 -0.06 19.50 3.19
CA LEU A 167 0.86 20.64 3.21
C LEU A 167 0.12 21.98 3.23
N LEU A 168 -0.91 22.15 2.40
CA LEU A 168 -1.74 23.37 2.40
C LEU A 168 -2.37 23.61 3.77
N ASN A 169 -2.84 22.55 4.45
CA ASN A 169 -3.39 22.66 5.80
C ASN A 169 -2.37 23.02 6.89
N LYS A 170 -1.08 22.82 6.64
CA LYS A 170 0.03 23.18 7.56
C LYS A 170 0.62 24.57 7.28
N THR A 171 0.22 25.24 6.19
CA THR A 171 0.71 26.58 5.83
C THR A 171 -0.27 27.68 6.27
N ILE A 172 0.13 28.94 6.04
CA ILE A 172 -0.71 30.16 6.25
C ILE A 172 -2.05 30.07 5.48
N LEU A 173 -2.11 29.24 4.43
CA LEU A 173 -3.30 28.95 3.64
C LEU A 173 -4.33 28.04 4.36
N LYS A 174 -4.06 27.63 5.61
CA LYS A 174 -4.94 26.89 6.52
C LYS A 174 -6.36 27.48 6.60
N ASN A 175 -6.52 28.79 6.36
CA ASN A 175 -7.80 29.48 6.36
C ASN A 175 -8.60 29.34 5.05
N LEU A 176 -7.99 28.83 3.97
CA LEU A 176 -8.71 28.28 2.82
C LEU A 176 -9.24 26.92 3.23
N LYS A 177 -10.42 26.88 3.85
CA LYS A 177 -11.12 25.65 4.25
C LYS A 177 -11.28 24.74 3.03
N LEU A 178 -10.34 23.81 2.84
CA LEU A 178 -10.63 22.60 2.09
C LEU A 178 -11.68 21.86 2.92
N ASN A 179 -12.90 21.77 2.40
CA ASN A 179 -13.95 21.02 3.07
C ASN A 179 -13.49 19.57 3.23
N SER A 180 -13.78 18.95 4.36
CA SER A 180 -13.51 17.52 4.59
C SER A 180 -14.08 16.64 3.45
N LEU A 181 -15.19 17.07 2.84
CA LEU A 181 -15.79 16.46 1.66
C LEU A 181 -14.90 16.48 0.43
N ASP A 182 -14.08 17.53 0.23
CA ASP A 182 -13.16 17.61 -0.90
C ASP A 182 -12.02 16.60 -0.77
N VAL A 183 -11.55 16.33 0.46
CA VAL A 183 -10.54 15.30 0.76
C VAL A 183 -11.10 13.92 0.49
N ILE A 184 -12.30 13.63 1.00
CA ILE A 184 -12.98 12.35 0.79
C ILE A 184 -13.24 12.13 -0.71
N GLN A 185 -13.74 13.13 -1.42
CA GLN A 185 -14.03 13.02 -2.84
C GLN A 185 -12.76 12.81 -3.68
N THR A 186 -11.66 13.48 -3.31
CA THR A 186 -10.36 13.27 -3.96
C THR A 186 -9.86 11.85 -3.76
N LYS A 187 -9.88 11.35 -2.52
CA LYS A 187 -9.52 9.97 -2.19
C LYS A 187 -10.36 8.97 -2.97
N ARG A 188 -11.69 9.14 -3.01
CA ARG A 188 -12.61 8.32 -3.81
C ARG A 188 -12.21 8.25 -5.29
N ASN A 189 -12.00 9.42 -5.88
CA ASN A 189 -11.66 9.54 -7.29
C ASN A 189 -10.34 8.87 -7.62
N ASN A 190 -9.34 8.98 -6.74
CA ASN A 190 -8.03 8.34 -6.91
C ASN A 190 -8.14 6.82 -6.81
N ILE A 191 -8.84 6.31 -5.79
CA ILE A 191 -9.05 4.86 -5.62
C ILE A 191 -9.79 4.27 -6.82
N LEU A 192 -10.91 4.88 -7.24
CA LEU A 192 -11.69 4.40 -8.39
C LEU A 192 -10.88 4.46 -9.70
N TYR A 193 -10.10 5.52 -9.88
CA TYR A 193 -9.18 5.66 -11.01
C TYR A 193 -8.12 4.55 -11.01
N GLY A 194 -7.53 4.28 -9.85
CA GLY A 194 -6.55 3.22 -9.67
C GLY A 194 -7.11 1.84 -10.06
N PHE A 195 -8.27 1.45 -9.52
CA PHE A 195 -8.91 0.20 -9.91
C PHE A 195 -9.15 0.10 -11.41
N LYS A 196 -9.71 1.17 -12.01
CA LYS A 196 -9.94 1.22 -13.46
C LYS A 196 -8.66 1.05 -14.26
N LYS A 197 -7.56 1.66 -13.81
CA LYS A 197 -6.26 1.56 -14.50
C LYS A 197 -5.61 0.19 -14.34
N LEU A 198 -5.78 -0.47 -13.21
CA LEU A 198 -5.30 -1.84 -13.04
C LEU A 198 -6.01 -2.85 -13.97
N GLU A 199 -7.25 -2.59 -14.33
CA GLU A 199 -8.00 -3.40 -15.31
C GLU A 199 -7.40 -3.28 -16.74
N GLU A 200 -6.56 -2.29 -17.01
CA GLU A 200 -5.89 -2.09 -18.31
C GLU A 200 -4.53 -2.82 -18.40
N ILE A 201 -3.94 -3.21 -17.26
CA ILE A 201 -2.60 -3.83 -17.20
C ILE A 201 -2.50 -5.13 -18.01
N PRO A 202 -3.48 -6.07 -17.98
CA PRO A 202 -3.41 -7.30 -18.76
C PRO A 202 -3.34 -7.12 -20.29
N LYS A 203 -3.42 -5.88 -20.79
CA LYS A 203 -3.29 -5.54 -22.21
C LYS A 203 -1.85 -5.16 -22.62
N ILE A 204 -0.93 -5.12 -21.67
CA ILE A 204 0.48 -4.82 -21.92
C ILE A 204 1.14 -6.12 -22.33
N ASP A 205 1.83 -6.11 -23.47
CA ASP A 205 2.46 -7.31 -24.03
C ASP A 205 3.70 -7.74 -23.24
N GLU A 206 4.44 -6.78 -22.67
CA GLU A 206 5.61 -7.06 -21.84
C GLU A 206 5.21 -7.51 -20.43
N PRO A 207 5.97 -8.40 -19.79
CA PRO A 207 5.70 -8.81 -18.42
C PRO A 207 5.78 -7.63 -17.46
N THR A 208 4.77 -7.45 -16.62
CA THR A 208 4.66 -6.32 -15.70
C THR A 208 4.84 -6.74 -14.25
N PHE A 209 5.53 -5.89 -13.46
CA PHE A 209 5.44 -5.86 -12.01
C PHE A 209 4.64 -4.63 -11.61
N THR A 210 3.42 -4.86 -11.15
CA THR A 210 2.50 -3.80 -10.74
C THR A 210 2.47 -3.69 -9.23
N PHE A 211 3.00 -2.59 -8.69
CA PHE A 211 2.83 -2.22 -7.29
C PHE A 211 1.67 -1.22 -7.20
N ALA A 212 0.63 -1.60 -6.45
CA ALA A 212 -0.57 -0.79 -6.29
C ALA A 212 -0.90 -0.61 -4.81
N HIS A 213 -0.78 0.60 -4.31
CA HIS A 213 -1.13 0.96 -2.94
C HIS A 213 -2.43 1.76 -2.93
N PHE A 214 -3.46 1.22 -2.27
CA PHE A 214 -4.77 1.86 -2.12
C PHE A 214 -4.94 2.34 -0.68
N LEU A 215 -5.19 3.63 -0.50
CA LEU A 215 -5.49 4.24 0.81
C LEU A 215 -6.88 3.83 1.31
N MET A 216 -7.15 2.54 1.36
CA MET A 216 -8.39 1.96 1.89
C MET A 216 -8.11 0.65 2.62
N PRO A 217 -8.76 0.40 3.76
CA PRO A 217 -9.76 1.21 4.47
C PRO A 217 -9.19 2.26 5.44
N HIS A 218 -8.03 2.87 5.14
CA HIS A 218 -7.39 3.91 5.95
C HIS A 218 -8.29 5.15 6.13
N VAL A 219 -8.14 5.85 7.26
CA VAL A 219 -8.88 7.11 7.54
C VAL A 219 -8.43 8.29 6.65
N PRO A 220 -9.30 9.24 6.33
CA PRO A 220 -10.74 9.20 6.49
C PRO A 220 -11.37 8.21 5.53
N GLN A 221 -12.36 7.44 6.00
CA GLN A 221 -13.06 6.49 5.14
C GLN A 221 -13.81 7.24 4.04
N ALA A 222 -13.66 6.73 2.82
CA ALA A 222 -14.17 7.38 1.62
C ALA A 222 -15.37 6.62 1.01
N PHE A 223 -15.63 5.39 1.44
CA PHE A 223 -16.71 4.56 0.94
C PHE A 223 -17.50 3.91 2.07
N ASP A 224 -18.81 3.84 1.89
CA ASP A 224 -19.63 2.88 2.61
C ASP A 224 -19.56 1.50 1.91
N LYS A 225 -20.22 0.49 2.49
CA LYS A 225 -20.26 -0.88 1.94
C LYS A 225 -20.86 -0.99 0.52
N ASN A 226 -21.61 0.00 0.06
CA ASN A 226 -22.19 0.04 -1.29
C ASN A 226 -21.30 0.80 -2.28
N GLY A 227 -20.33 1.56 -1.77
CA GLY A 227 -19.45 2.42 -2.55
C GLY A 227 -19.91 3.87 -2.59
N ASP A 228 -20.85 4.26 -1.75
CA ASP A 228 -21.29 5.64 -1.59
C ASP A 228 -20.42 6.38 -0.55
N ILE A 229 -20.62 7.69 -0.41
CA ILE A 229 -19.96 8.46 0.65
C ILE A 229 -20.50 8.01 2.01
N PRO A 230 -19.62 7.77 3.02
CA PRO A 230 -20.06 7.35 4.34
C PRO A 230 -21.08 8.31 4.95
N VAL A 231 -22.14 7.76 5.52
CA VAL A 231 -23.22 8.54 6.14
C VAL A 231 -22.73 9.14 7.46
N GLU A 232 -23.12 10.39 7.74
CA GLU A 232 -22.90 11.02 9.04
C GLU A 232 -23.60 10.25 10.16
N GLY A 233 -22.99 10.26 11.37
CA GLY A 233 -23.54 9.62 12.56
C GLY A 233 -23.05 8.20 12.81
N LYS A 234 -22.36 7.56 11.85
CA LYS A 234 -21.66 6.29 12.12
C LYS A 234 -20.36 6.54 12.87
N SER A 235 -20.03 5.62 13.78
CA SER A 235 -18.71 5.59 14.43
C SER A 235 -17.61 5.31 13.41
N ASP A 236 -16.35 5.64 13.74
CA ASP A 236 -15.21 5.39 12.85
C ASP A 236 -15.00 3.89 12.61
N VAL A 237 -15.31 3.05 13.61
CA VAL A 237 -15.26 1.60 13.48
C VAL A 237 -16.30 1.09 12.48
N GLU A 238 -17.54 1.59 12.51
CA GLU A 238 -18.57 1.22 11.55
C GLU A 238 -18.20 1.66 10.13
N LYS A 239 -17.67 2.87 9.96
CA LYS A 239 -17.19 3.36 8.66
C LYS A 239 -16.02 2.53 8.15
N TYR A 240 -15.09 2.13 9.05
CA TYR A 240 -13.97 1.26 8.69
C TYR A 240 -14.45 -0.07 8.13
N PHE A 241 -15.38 -0.77 8.81
CA PHE A 241 -15.88 -2.05 8.33
C PHE A 241 -16.75 -1.93 7.08
N ASP A 242 -17.49 -0.84 6.91
CA ASP A 242 -18.18 -0.56 5.65
C ASP A 242 -17.17 -0.46 4.48
N GLU A 243 -16.05 0.27 4.69
CA GLU A 243 -15.02 0.40 3.65
C GLU A 243 -14.25 -0.92 3.43
N VAL A 244 -14.06 -1.76 4.47
CA VAL A 244 -13.56 -3.15 4.33
C VAL A 244 -14.45 -3.96 3.41
N LEU A 245 -15.78 -3.93 3.60
CA LEU A 245 -16.72 -4.64 2.74
C LEU A 245 -16.65 -4.16 1.28
N TYR A 246 -16.53 -2.85 1.08
CA TYR A 246 -16.37 -2.29 -0.24
C TYR A 246 -15.02 -2.67 -0.88
N ALA A 247 -13.93 -2.63 -0.11
CA ALA A 247 -12.61 -3.09 -0.55
C ALA A 247 -12.64 -4.56 -1.00
N ASN A 248 -13.27 -5.44 -0.21
CA ASN A 248 -13.45 -6.85 -0.54
C ASN A 248 -14.13 -7.05 -1.89
N LYS A 249 -15.23 -6.30 -2.12
CA LYS A 249 -15.96 -6.32 -3.39
C LYS A 249 -15.08 -5.86 -4.55
N ARG A 250 -14.35 -4.75 -4.38
CA ARG A 250 -13.49 -4.19 -5.44
C ARG A 250 -12.32 -5.12 -5.78
N ILE A 251 -11.65 -5.68 -4.75
CA ILE A 251 -10.57 -6.65 -4.95
C ILE A 251 -11.08 -7.91 -5.64
N THR A 252 -12.24 -8.43 -5.23
CA THR A 252 -12.83 -9.60 -5.89
C THR A 252 -13.10 -9.36 -7.37
N LEU A 253 -13.64 -8.20 -7.72
CA LEU A 253 -13.90 -7.81 -9.10
C LEU A 253 -12.59 -7.65 -9.90
N LEU A 254 -11.61 -6.98 -9.34
CA LEU A 254 -10.31 -6.78 -9.96
C LEU A 254 -9.58 -8.12 -10.20
N VAL A 255 -9.54 -8.99 -9.20
CA VAL A 255 -8.93 -10.32 -9.31
C VAL A 255 -9.61 -11.14 -10.40
N ASN A 256 -10.95 -11.16 -10.46
CA ASN A 256 -11.68 -11.83 -11.55
C ASN A 256 -11.26 -11.30 -12.91
N HIS A 257 -11.21 -9.97 -13.06
CA HIS A 257 -10.85 -9.34 -14.31
C HIS A 257 -9.42 -9.68 -14.73
N ILE A 258 -8.47 -9.59 -13.80
CA ILE A 258 -7.06 -9.95 -14.08
C ILE A 258 -6.95 -11.41 -14.50
N LEU A 259 -7.55 -12.35 -13.75
CA LEU A 259 -7.51 -13.79 -14.08
C LEU A 259 -8.17 -14.12 -15.42
N GLU A 260 -9.25 -13.39 -15.78
CA GLU A 260 -9.96 -13.59 -17.06
C GLU A 260 -9.17 -13.03 -18.27
N LYS A 261 -8.46 -11.91 -18.08
CA LYS A 261 -7.83 -11.17 -19.18
C LYS A 261 -6.35 -11.48 -19.37
N SER A 262 -5.68 -12.08 -18.37
CA SER A 262 -4.28 -12.47 -18.51
C SER A 262 -4.14 -13.72 -19.37
N GLU A 263 -3.30 -13.66 -20.39
CA GLU A 263 -3.00 -14.80 -21.25
C GLU A 263 -2.23 -15.91 -20.50
N THR A 264 -1.35 -15.50 -19.61
CA THR A 264 -0.59 -16.40 -18.71
C THR A 264 -1.09 -16.19 -17.28
N PRO A 265 -1.29 -17.29 -16.48
CA PRO A 265 -1.72 -17.14 -15.10
C PRO A 265 -0.82 -16.19 -14.31
N PRO A 266 -1.33 -15.06 -13.80
CA PRO A 266 -0.53 -14.07 -13.11
C PRO A 266 -0.22 -14.47 -11.67
N ILE A 267 0.78 -13.82 -11.07
CA ILE A 267 1.04 -13.87 -9.64
C ILE A 267 0.34 -12.67 -9.01
N ILE A 268 -0.60 -12.91 -8.11
CA ILE A 268 -1.35 -11.86 -7.43
C ILE A 268 -1.13 -11.96 -5.93
N LEU A 269 -0.56 -10.90 -5.33
CA LEU A 269 -0.41 -10.75 -3.90
C LEU A 269 -1.34 -9.62 -3.44
N VAL A 270 -2.19 -9.90 -2.45
CA VAL A 270 -3.06 -8.91 -1.81
C VAL A 270 -2.77 -8.93 -0.32
N GLN A 271 -2.42 -7.79 0.26
CA GLN A 271 -2.13 -7.71 1.70
C GLN A 271 -2.43 -6.32 2.27
N GLY A 272 -2.59 -6.24 3.61
CA GLY A 272 -2.48 -4.98 4.34
C GLY A 272 -1.00 -4.64 4.59
N ASP A 273 -0.66 -3.36 4.61
CA ASP A 273 0.68 -2.90 5.00
C ASP A 273 0.87 -2.94 6.52
N HIS A 274 -0.18 -2.60 7.27
CA HIS A 274 -0.28 -2.71 8.74
C HIS A 274 -1.75 -2.92 9.16
N GLY A 275 -2.00 -3.00 10.46
CA GLY A 275 -3.35 -3.08 11.02
C GLY A 275 -3.98 -1.70 11.19
N TYR A 276 -5.29 -1.67 11.45
CA TYR A 276 -6.02 -0.45 11.78
C TYR A 276 -5.58 0.07 13.15
N LEU A 277 -5.09 1.31 13.19
CA LEU A 277 -4.77 2.02 14.41
C LEU A 277 -6.03 2.79 14.86
N ALA A 278 -7.03 2.08 15.39
CA ALA A 278 -7.97 2.75 16.29
C ALA A 278 -7.17 3.26 17.49
N GLU A 279 -7.41 4.48 17.96
CA GLU A 279 -6.72 5.01 19.13
C GLU A 279 -6.68 3.92 20.22
N GLN A 280 -5.50 3.37 20.46
CA GLN A 280 -5.27 2.19 21.29
C GLN A 280 -5.63 2.41 22.77
N SER A 281 -6.07 3.61 23.13
CA SER A 281 -6.45 3.94 24.50
C SER A 281 -7.64 3.17 25.04
N THR A 282 -8.49 2.57 24.22
CA THR A 282 -9.69 1.84 24.66
C THR A 282 -9.50 0.32 24.72
N LEU A 283 -8.55 -0.26 23.98
CA LEU A 283 -8.40 -1.72 23.88
C LEU A 283 -7.30 -2.30 24.79
N LEU A 284 -6.39 -1.48 25.32
CA LEU A 284 -5.31 -1.94 26.21
C LEU A 284 -5.69 -1.94 27.69
N ASN A 285 -6.91 -1.54 28.06
CA ASN A 285 -7.37 -1.52 29.46
C ASN A 285 -8.19 -2.76 29.85
N GLU A 286 -8.27 -3.79 29.01
CA GLU A 286 -9.04 -5.03 29.30
C GLU A 286 -8.16 -6.30 29.32
N GLU A 287 -6.85 -6.20 29.64
CA GLU A 287 -6.05 -7.38 30.04
C GLU A 287 -5.54 -7.26 31.47
#